data_30955d4e3346155f185dbe5ab516238c
#
_entry.id   30955d4e3346155f185dbe5ab516238c
#
_cell.length_a   1.000
_cell.length_b   1.000
_cell.length_c   1.000
_cell.angle_alpha   90.00
_cell.angle_beta   90.00
_cell.angle_gamma   90.00
#
_symmetry.space_group_name_H-M   'P 1'
#
loop_
_entity.id
_entity.type
_entity.pdbx_description
1 polymer ?
#
loop_
_entity_poly.entity_id
_entity_poly.type
_entity_poly.pdbx_seq_one_letter_code
_entity_poly.pdbx_strand_id
1 'polypeptide(L)'
;SCYLTAFLMAVLPAALVPAAENLIISTYAHTSTAMVSVSAVSALWSASRGIYALLTGLNTIYGVEEDRGYFYTRLISVVYTFGFLVVLILTLVLGVFGEAIIASLPPARTPVGLFLSEVVDFRFLLMLVLQAGLFTAMFMVLPNRKNSFIESYPGALLASGGWLIFSKLFSYYVENFSNYSNIYGSVYAVALSMLWLYCCVSILFYGGALN
;
A
#
# COMPACT_ATOMS: atom_id res chain seq x y z
N SER A 1 -13.68 23.00 4.94
CA SER A 1 -14.05 22.73 3.53
C SER A 1 -13.00 23.20 2.54
N CYS A 2 -12.41 24.39 2.68
CA CYS A 2 -11.47 24.97 1.71
C CYS A 2 -10.18 24.14 1.47
N TYR A 3 -9.65 23.49 2.51
CA TYR A 3 -8.46 22.63 2.38
C TYR A 3 -8.76 21.30 1.67
N LEU A 4 -9.97 20.79 1.81
CA LEU A 4 -10.41 19.54 1.19
C LEU A 4 -10.62 19.74 -0.32
N THR A 5 -11.22 20.87 -0.73
CA THR A 5 -11.38 21.23 -2.14
C THR A 5 -10.05 21.48 -2.83
N ALA A 6 -9.11 22.17 -2.17
CA ALA A 6 -7.76 22.38 -2.68
C ALA A 6 -7.01 21.03 -2.87
N PHE A 7 -7.18 20.10 -1.93
CA PHE A 7 -6.61 18.74 -2.02
C PHE A 7 -7.24 17.95 -3.17
N LEU A 8 -8.57 17.99 -3.32
CA LEU A 8 -9.26 17.30 -4.41
C LEU A 8 -8.85 17.83 -5.79
N MET A 9 -8.65 19.16 -5.92
CA MET A 9 -8.19 19.78 -7.16
C MET A 9 -6.73 19.41 -7.49
N ALA A 10 -5.92 19.07 -6.49
CA ALA A 10 -4.52 18.64 -6.71
C ALA A 10 -4.41 17.17 -7.15
N VAL A 11 -5.41 16.33 -6.81
CA VAL A 11 -5.33 14.87 -6.99
C VAL A 11 -6.28 14.37 -8.08
N LEU A 12 -7.41 15.07 -8.31
CA LEU A 12 -8.45 14.63 -9.24
C LEU A 12 -8.52 15.54 -10.49
N PRO A 13 -8.87 14.96 -11.66
CA PRO A 13 -9.23 15.75 -12.83
C PRO A 13 -10.36 16.73 -12.50
N ALA A 14 -10.27 17.96 -13.01
CA ALA A 14 -11.24 19.04 -12.72
C ALA A 14 -12.73 18.65 -12.93
N ALA A 15 -12.98 17.74 -13.89
CA ALA A 15 -14.32 17.22 -14.18
C ALA A 15 -14.91 16.37 -13.04
N LEU A 16 -14.09 15.77 -12.18
CA LEU A 16 -14.52 14.89 -11.08
C LEU A 16 -14.62 15.60 -9.73
N VAL A 17 -14.07 16.80 -9.61
CA VAL A 17 -14.07 17.58 -8.35
C VAL A 17 -15.48 17.84 -7.84
N PRO A 18 -16.47 18.32 -8.65
CA PRO A 18 -17.83 18.56 -8.17
C PRO A 18 -18.55 17.29 -7.69
N ALA A 19 -18.30 16.16 -8.37
CA ALA A 19 -18.87 14.87 -7.98
C ALA A 19 -18.28 14.38 -6.66
N ALA A 20 -16.96 14.52 -6.47
CA ALA A 20 -16.28 14.16 -5.23
C ALA A 20 -16.72 15.06 -4.06
N GLU A 21 -16.85 16.36 -4.27
CA GLU A 21 -17.38 17.30 -3.25
C GLU A 21 -18.79 16.92 -2.81
N ASN A 22 -19.70 16.67 -3.75
CA ASN A 22 -21.07 16.28 -3.45
C ASN A 22 -21.12 14.94 -2.68
N LEU A 23 -20.31 13.97 -3.05
CA LEU A 23 -20.20 12.69 -2.33
C LEU A 23 -19.69 12.91 -0.90
N ILE A 24 -18.67 13.72 -0.72
CA ILE A 24 -18.10 14.02 0.60
C ILE A 24 -19.13 14.76 1.46
N ILE A 25 -19.74 15.82 0.95
CA ILE A 25 -20.75 16.61 1.70
C ILE A 25 -21.95 15.74 2.05
N SER A 26 -22.48 14.94 1.13
CA SER A 26 -23.62 14.05 1.39
C SER A 26 -23.25 12.95 2.39
N THR A 27 -22.05 12.42 2.32
CA THR A 27 -21.55 11.42 3.28
C THR A 27 -21.44 12.03 4.68
N TYR A 28 -20.83 13.21 4.82
CA TYR A 28 -20.71 13.88 6.12
C TYR A 28 -22.07 14.25 6.72
N ALA A 29 -23.03 14.67 5.90
CA ALA A 29 -24.36 15.10 6.37
C ALA A 29 -25.20 13.93 6.92
N HIS A 30 -24.98 12.70 6.45
CA HIS A 30 -25.79 11.54 6.79
C HIS A 30 -25.03 10.48 7.58
N THR A 31 -23.74 10.68 7.91
CA THR A 31 -22.92 9.64 8.51
C THR A 31 -22.93 9.72 10.03
N SER A 32 -23.46 8.69 10.68
CA SER A 32 -23.28 8.48 12.11
C SER A 32 -21.93 7.80 12.39
N THR A 33 -21.34 8.06 13.56
CA THR A 33 -20.10 7.39 14.01
C THR A 33 -20.22 5.87 13.95
N ALA A 34 -21.40 5.33 14.22
CA ALA A 34 -21.66 3.90 14.12
C ALA A 34 -21.54 3.37 12.67
N MET A 35 -22.07 4.12 11.69
CA MET A 35 -21.96 3.73 10.27
C MET A 35 -20.50 3.73 9.80
N VAL A 36 -19.72 4.73 10.19
CA VAL A 36 -18.27 4.78 9.85
C VAL A 36 -17.55 3.58 10.44
N SER A 37 -17.80 3.27 11.71
CA SER A 37 -17.14 2.14 12.39
C SER A 37 -17.50 0.80 11.75
N VAL A 38 -18.76 0.56 11.46
CA VAL A 38 -19.22 -0.68 10.79
C VAL A 38 -18.64 -0.79 9.38
N SER A 39 -18.62 0.31 8.63
CA SER A 39 -18.04 0.33 7.27
C SER A 39 -16.52 0.09 7.31
N ALA A 40 -15.80 0.67 8.25
CA ALA A 40 -14.37 0.47 8.41
C ALA A 40 -14.04 -0.99 8.78
N VAL A 41 -14.78 -1.58 9.72
CA VAL A 41 -14.60 -2.99 10.12
C VAL A 41 -14.90 -3.93 8.95
N SER A 42 -16.00 -3.69 8.22
CA SER A 42 -16.38 -4.53 7.07
C SER A 42 -15.39 -4.38 5.90
N ALA A 43 -14.86 -3.18 5.67
CA ALA A 43 -13.82 -2.94 4.67
C ALA A 43 -12.51 -3.66 5.05
N LEU A 44 -12.06 -3.55 6.31
CA LEU A 44 -10.88 -4.25 6.82
C LEU A 44 -11.05 -5.77 6.73
N TRP A 45 -12.23 -6.27 7.10
CA TRP A 45 -12.56 -7.70 6.97
C TRP A 45 -12.51 -8.17 5.52
N SER A 46 -13.04 -7.39 4.59
CA SER A 46 -13.01 -7.70 3.16
C SER A 46 -11.59 -7.65 2.59
N ALA A 47 -10.82 -6.61 2.93
CA ALA A 47 -9.43 -6.45 2.50
C ALA A 47 -8.53 -7.60 3.01
N SER A 48 -8.80 -8.09 4.23
CA SER A 48 -8.03 -9.20 4.82
C SER A 48 -8.17 -10.53 4.04
N ARG A 49 -9.17 -10.66 3.14
CA ARG A 49 -9.25 -11.79 2.21
C ARG A 49 -8.09 -11.83 1.21
N GLY A 50 -7.60 -10.65 0.79
CA GLY A 50 -6.43 -10.55 -0.05
C GLY A 50 -5.18 -11.09 0.65
N ILE A 51 -4.95 -10.71 1.90
CA ILE A 51 -3.83 -11.24 2.69
C ILE A 51 -4.00 -12.75 2.96
N TYR A 52 -5.21 -13.22 3.20
CA TYR A 52 -5.48 -14.66 3.32
C TYR A 52 -5.14 -15.43 2.03
N ALA A 53 -5.42 -14.86 0.87
CA ALA A 53 -5.02 -15.45 -0.42
C ALA A 53 -3.49 -15.48 -0.57
N LEU A 54 -2.77 -14.44 -0.13
CA LEU A 54 -1.30 -14.44 -0.10
C LEU A 54 -0.75 -15.50 0.85
N LEU A 55 -1.35 -15.68 2.03
CA LEU A 55 -1.02 -16.75 2.97
C LEU A 55 -1.12 -18.12 2.31
N THR A 56 -2.26 -18.40 1.67
CA THR A 56 -2.49 -19.67 0.97
C THR A 56 -1.49 -19.87 -0.18
N GLY A 57 -1.20 -18.83 -0.95
CA GLY A 57 -0.21 -18.85 -2.03
C GLY A 57 1.21 -19.13 -1.51
N LEU A 58 1.61 -18.50 -0.42
CA LEU A 58 2.92 -18.75 0.21
C LEU A 58 3.01 -20.17 0.77
N ASN A 59 1.96 -20.68 1.43
CA ASN A 59 1.92 -22.08 1.87
C ASN A 59 2.14 -23.05 0.70
N THR A 60 1.51 -22.76 -0.44
CA THR A 60 1.68 -23.58 -1.66
C THR A 60 3.12 -23.54 -2.17
N ILE A 61 3.76 -22.35 -2.19
CA ILE A 61 5.15 -22.18 -2.63
C ILE A 61 6.11 -22.93 -1.72
N TYR A 62 5.88 -22.87 -0.38
CA TYR A 62 6.70 -23.57 0.59
C TYR A 62 6.34 -25.05 0.75
N GLY A 63 5.33 -25.56 0.04
CA GLY A 63 4.89 -26.95 0.11
C GLY A 63 4.37 -27.37 1.48
N VAL A 64 3.77 -26.45 2.23
CA VAL A 64 3.23 -26.70 3.57
C VAL A 64 1.70 -26.66 3.57
N GLU A 65 1.09 -27.58 4.32
CA GLU A 65 -0.36 -27.61 4.54
C GLU A 65 -0.76 -26.66 5.67
N GLU A 66 -1.97 -26.12 5.60
CA GLU A 66 -2.49 -25.18 6.59
C GLU A 66 -3.25 -25.92 7.68
N ASP A 67 -2.59 -26.21 8.79
CA ASP A 67 -3.17 -26.91 9.96
C ASP A 67 -3.74 -25.96 11.01
N ARG A 68 -3.50 -24.65 10.87
CA ARG A 68 -3.97 -23.64 11.81
C ARG A 68 -5.48 -23.41 11.64
N GLY A 69 -6.20 -23.26 12.75
CA GLY A 69 -7.64 -23.03 12.73
C GLY A 69 -8.03 -21.76 11.94
N TYR A 70 -9.18 -21.79 11.28
CA TYR A 70 -9.70 -20.67 10.47
C TYR A 70 -9.67 -19.32 11.18
N PHE A 71 -10.04 -19.24 12.44
CA PHE A 71 -10.05 -17.98 13.18
C PHE A 71 -8.64 -17.43 13.41
N TYR A 72 -7.66 -18.27 13.63
CA TYR A 72 -6.27 -17.87 13.80
C TYR A 72 -5.68 -17.31 12.50
N THR A 73 -5.83 -18.02 11.39
CA THR A 73 -5.37 -17.56 10.07
C THR A 73 -6.07 -16.29 9.64
N ARG A 74 -7.35 -16.16 10.03
CA ARG A 74 -8.12 -14.95 9.76
C ARG A 74 -7.63 -13.76 10.58
N LEU A 75 -7.35 -13.95 11.86
CA LEU A 75 -6.80 -12.92 12.73
C LEU A 75 -5.44 -12.42 12.23
N ILE A 76 -4.54 -13.32 11.87
CA ILE A 76 -3.25 -12.98 11.27
C ILE A 76 -3.48 -12.13 10.01
N SER A 77 -4.36 -12.54 9.12
CA SER A 77 -4.65 -11.80 7.89
C SER A 77 -5.17 -10.38 8.16
N VAL A 78 -6.01 -10.19 9.17
CA VAL A 78 -6.50 -8.86 9.57
C VAL A 78 -5.36 -8.00 10.13
N VAL A 79 -4.51 -8.55 10.99
CA VAL A 79 -3.36 -7.84 11.57
C VAL A 79 -2.38 -7.40 10.48
N TYR A 80 -2.07 -8.29 9.53
CA TYR A 80 -1.22 -7.95 8.39
C TYR A 80 -1.86 -6.93 7.45
N THR A 81 -3.17 -7.00 7.22
CA THR A 81 -3.87 -5.98 6.44
C THR A 81 -3.74 -4.61 7.10
N PHE A 82 -3.89 -4.53 8.42
CA PHE A 82 -3.70 -3.30 9.16
C PHE A 82 -2.25 -2.80 9.07
N GLY A 83 -1.26 -3.66 9.28
CA GLY A 83 0.15 -3.32 9.11
C GLY A 83 0.48 -2.83 7.69
N PHE A 84 -0.06 -3.49 6.67
CA PHE A 84 0.09 -3.09 5.28
C PHE A 84 -0.51 -1.70 5.02
N LEU A 85 -1.71 -1.42 5.55
CA LEU A 85 -2.34 -0.11 5.44
C LEU A 85 -1.50 0.99 6.11
N VAL A 86 -0.93 0.72 7.29
CA VAL A 86 -0.05 1.68 7.98
C VAL A 86 1.18 2.00 7.12
N VAL A 87 1.87 0.98 6.60
CA VAL A 87 3.03 1.17 5.73
C VAL A 87 2.65 1.92 4.45
N LEU A 88 1.51 1.59 3.84
CA LEU A 88 1.00 2.26 2.66
C LEU A 88 0.72 3.76 2.93
N ILE A 89 0.07 4.08 4.04
CA ILE A 89 -0.21 5.47 4.43
C ILE A 89 1.10 6.22 4.69
N LEU A 90 2.04 5.63 5.42
CA LEU A 90 3.36 6.23 5.66
C LEU A 90 4.11 6.49 4.34
N THR A 91 4.09 5.52 3.44
CA THR A 91 4.72 5.65 2.11
C THR A 91 4.08 6.78 1.29
N LEU A 92 2.75 6.87 1.33
CA LEU A 92 2.00 7.92 0.64
C LEU A 92 2.30 9.30 1.24
N VAL A 93 2.28 9.43 2.57
CA VAL A 93 2.58 10.68 3.27
C VAL A 93 4.01 11.15 2.98
N LEU A 94 4.99 10.27 3.08
CA LEU A 94 6.39 10.60 2.80
C LEU A 94 6.63 10.87 1.30
N GLY A 95 5.99 10.12 0.42
CA GLY A 95 6.16 10.24 -1.03
C GLY A 95 5.52 11.48 -1.62
N VAL A 96 4.30 11.80 -1.21
CA VAL A 96 3.50 12.92 -1.78
C VAL A 96 3.73 14.22 -1.01
N PHE A 97 3.75 14.15 0.33
CA PHE A 97 3.81 15.34 1.18
C PHE A 97 5.21 15.62 1.74
N GLY A 98 6.22 14.80 1.44
CA GLY A 98 7.56 14.97 2.00
C GLY A 98 8.11 16.38 1.81
N GLU A 99 8.00 16.97 0.62
CA GLU A 99 8.46 18.34 0.35
C GLU A 99 7.61 19.42 1.04
N ALA A 100 6.30 19.24 1.09
CA ALA A 100 5.41 20.15 1.79
C ALA A 100 5.62 20.11 3.31
N ILE A 101 5.95 18.94 3.85
CA ILE A 101 6.31 18.76 5.26
C ILE A 101 7.58 19.54 5.57
N ILE A 102 8.63 19.43 4.74
CA ILE A 102 9.87 20.22 4.92
C ILE A 102 9.59 21.72 4.87
N ALA A 103 8.81 22.18 3.88
CA ALA A 103 8.51 23.60 3.72
C ALA A 103 7.70 24.20 4.90
N SER A 104 6.95 23.37 5.63
CA SER A 104 6.15 23.79 6.80
C SER A 104 6.90 23.69 8.14
N LEU A 105 8.11 23.11 8.13
CA LEU A 105 8.90 22.90 9.35
C LEU A 105 9.65 24.18 9.77
N PRO A 106 9.94 24.32 11.08
CA PRO A 106 10.84 25.39 11.55
C PRO A 106 12.18 25.30 10.83
N PRO A 107 12.84 26.48 10.58
CA PRO A 107 14.06 26.52 9.81
C PRO A 107 15.09 25.51 10.33
N ALA A 108 15.88 24.93 9.43
CA ALA A 108 16.87 23.87 9.63
C ALA A 108 17.95 24.13 10.72
N ARG A 109 17.74 25.12 11.57
CA ARG A 109 18.58 25.45 12.73
C ARG A 109 18.21 24.71 14.01
N THR A 110 17.08 23.99 14.01
CA THR A 110 16.65 23.18 15.18
C THR A 110 17.05 21.71 14.97
N PRO A 111 17.46 20.98 16.04
CA PRO A 111 17.80 19.55 15.91
C PRO A 111 16.68 18.72 15.28
N VAL A 112 15.42 19.07 15.52
CA VAL A 112 14.22 18.44 14.95
C VAL A 112 14.12 18.75 13.45
N GLY A 113 14.36 19.98 13.02
CA GLY A 113 14.34 20.39 11.61
C GLY A 113 15.41 19.67 10.78
N LEU A 114 16.63 19.54 11.32
CA LEU A 114 17.71 18.77 10.69
C LEU A 114 17.36 17.28 10.55
N PHE A 115 16.87 16.66 11.61
CA PHE A 115 16.46 15.25 11.57
C PHE A 115 15.36 15.00 10.52
N LEU A 116 14.36 15.85 10.47
CA LEU A 116 13.25 15.69 9.53
C LEU A 116 13.65 15.95 8.07
N SER A 117 14.58 16.90 7.81
CA SER A 117 15.10 17.10 6.47
C SER A 117 15.88 15.85 5.98
N GLU A 118 16.71 15.25 6.83
CA GLU A 118 17.42 14.02 6.49
C GLU A 118 16.44 12.85 6.24
N VAL A 119 15.40 12.71 7.05
CA VAL A 119 14.37 11.64 6.84
C VAL A 119 13.70 11.79 5.47
N VAL A 120 13.43 13.01 5.00
CA VAL A 120 12.81 13.21 3.69
C VAL A 120 13.83 13.03 2.56
N ASP A 121 15.09 13.41 2.75
CA ASP A 121 16.16 13.17 1.78
C ASP A 121 16.42 11.67 1.59
N PHE A 122 16.34 10.89 2.67
CA PHE A 122 16.42 9.42 2.64
C PHE A 122 15.07 8.71 2.46
N ARG A 123 14.01 9.42 2.08
CA ARG A 123 12.63 8.86 1.96
C ARG A 123 12.57 7.57 1.15
N PHE A 124 13.32 7.48 0.05
CA PHE A 124 13.33 6.30 -0.80
C PHE A 124 13.91 5.07 -0.07
N LEU A 125 15.02 5.27 0.65
CA LEU A 125 15.64 4.22 1.45
C LEU A 125 14.72 3.80 2.61
N LEU A 126 14.08 4.77 3.26
CA LEU A 126 13.13 4.51 4.34
C LEU A 126 11.92 3.69 3.84
N MET A 127 11.35 4.04 2.68
CA MET A 127 10.28 3.28 2.04
C MET A 127 10.72 1.86 1.72
N LEU A 128 11.92 1.68 1.17
CA LEU A 128 12.48 0.36 0.88
C LEU A 128 12.63 -0.48 2.16
N VAL A 129 13.15 0.11 3.22
CA VAL A 129 13.35 -0.57 4.52
C VAL A 129 12.00 -0.94 5.15
N LEU A 130 11.04 -0.04 5.17
CA LEU A 130 9.70 -0.30 5.70
C LEU A 130 9.01 -1.43 4.92
N GLN A 131 9.07 -1.39 3.60
CA GLN A 131 8.47 -2.39 2.73
C GLN A 131 9.18 -3.75 2.85
N ALA A 132 10.52 -3.75 2.87
CA ALA A 132 11.30 -4.96 3.07
C ALA A 132 11.05 -5.58 4.46
N GLY A 133 10.92 -4.74 5.50
CA GLY A 133 10.53 -5.18 6.84
C GLY A 133 9.14 -5.83 6.87
N LEU A 134 8.17 -5.21 6.21
CA LEU A 134 6.83 -5.77 6.09
C LEU A 134 6.84 -7.11 5.35
N PHE A 135 7.53 -7.22 4.22
CA PHE A 135 7.63 -8.46 3.45
C PHE A 135 8.39 -9.54 4.20
N THR A 136 9.47 -9.17 4.92
CA THR A 136 10.18 -10.12 5.80
C THR A 136 9.24 -10.69 6.85
N ALA A 137 8.50 -9.82 7.54
CA ALA A 137 7.51 -10.26 8.51
C ALA A 137 6.42 -11.15 7.87
N MET A 138 5.99 -10.83 6.64
CA MET A 138 5.04 -11.67 5.90
C MET A 138 5.62 -13.07 5.62
N PHE A 139 6.84 -13.18 5.14
CA PHE A 139 7.48 -14.46 4.84
C PHE A 139 7.80 -15.29 6.08
N MET A 140 7.94 -14.64 7.25
CA MET A 140 8.15 -15.34 8.53
C MET A 140 6.86 -15.86 9.16
N VAL A 141 5.78 -15.13 9.06
CA VAL A 141 4.58 -15.35 9.90
C VAL A 141 3.38 -15.88 9.11
N LEU A 142 3.22 -15.46 7.84
CA LEU A 142 2.08 -15.93 7.03
C LEU A 142 2.17 -17.44 6.75
N PRO A 143 3.29 -17.98 6.26
CA PRO A 143 3.38 -19.41 5.99
C PRO A 143 3.26 -20.25 7.28
N ASN A 144 2.66 -21.43 7.16
CA ASN A 144 2.60 -22.39 8.26
C ASN A 144 3.95 -23.14 8.43
N ARG A 145 5.05 -22.38 8.45
CA ARG A 145 6.43 -22.85 8.57
C ARG A 145 7.20 -21.90 9.47
N LYS A 146 8.09 -22.41 10.28
CA LYS A 146 9.03 -21.61 11.07
C LYS A 146 10.18 -21.15 10.20
N ASN A 147 10.07 -19.95 9.65
CA ASN A 147 11.14 -19.30 8.90
C ASN A 147 11.93 -18.37 9.81
N SER A 148 13.26 -18.39 9.68
CA SER A 148 14.13 -17.45 10.40
C SER A 148 14.17 -16.09 9.67
N PHE A 149 14.52 -15.04 10.39
CA PHE A 149 14.70 -13.70 9.81
C PHE A 149 15.76 -13.71 8.68
N ILE A 150 16.88 -14.41 8.91
CA ILE A 150 18.00 -14.48 7.96
C ILE A 150 17.59 -15.19 6.66
N GLU A 151 16.74 -16.20 6.74
CA GLU A 151 16.21 -16.91 5.57
C GLU A 151 15.19 -16.07 4.79
N SER A 152 14.35 -15.30 5.50
CA SER A 152 13.24 -14.52 4.90
C SER A 152 13.68 -13.17 4.33
N TYR A 153 14.75 -12.57 4.88
CA TYR A 153 15.19 -11.21 4.52
C TYR A 153 15.67 -11.08 3.05
N PRO A 154 16.45 -12.00 2.46
CA PRO A 154 16.94 -11.85 1.10
C PRO A 154 15.81 -11.79 0.07
N GLY A 155 14.83 -12.69 0.16
CA GLY A 155 13.66 -12.68 -0.72
C GLY A 155 12.78 -11.46 -0.52
N ALA A 156 12.64 -11.00 0.73
CA ALA A 156 11.90 -9.77 1.03
C ALA A 156 12.56 -8.53 0.43
N LEU A 157 13.89 -8.44 0.48
CA LEU A 157 14.63 -7.32 -0.12
C LEU A 157 14.50 -7.33 -1.64
N LEU A 158 14.63 -8.49 -2.28
CA LEU A 158 14.44 -8.65 -3.73
C LEU A 158 12.98 -8.32 -4.14
N ALA A 159 11.99 -8.81 -3.39
CA ALA A 159 10.59 -8.49 -3.65
C ALA A 159 10.31 -6.99 -3.51
N SER A 160 10.85 -6.33 -2.49
CA SER A 160 10.67 -4.89 -2.27
C SER A 160 11.35 -4.05 -3.35
N GLY A 161 12.60 -4.39 -3.71
CA GLY A 161 13.32 -3.75 -4.81
C GLY A 161 12.61 -3.94 -6.14
N GLY A 162 12.21 -5.18 -6.45
CA GLY A 162 11.46 -5.53 -7.65
C GLY A 162 10.12 -4.78 -7.74
N TRP A 163 9.39 -4.70 -6.63
CA TRP A 163 8.14 -3.93 -6.54
C TRP A 163 8.35 -2.44 -6.85
N LEU A 164 9.34 -1.80 -6.23
CA LEU A 164 9.62 -0.38 -6.45
C LEU A 164 10.07 -0.09 -7.88
N ILE A 165 10.94 -0.94 -8.44
CA ILE A 165 11.41 -0.81 -9.83
C ILE A 165 10.23 -1.00 -10.78
N PHE A 166 9.46 -2.07 -10.60
CA PHE A 166 8.28 -2.33 -11.42
C PHE A 166 7.26 -1.20 -11.35
N SER A 167 6.97 -0.69 -10.14
CA SER A 167 6.01 0.41 -9.97
C SER A 167 6.45 1.68 -10.70
N LYS A 168 7.76 2.00 -10.70
CA LYS A 168 8.30 3.12 -11.48
C LYS A 168 8.18 2.90 -12.98
N LEU A 169 8.54 1.71 -13.47
CA LEU A 169 8.42 1.35 -14.89
C LEU A 169 6.96 1.38 -15.34
N PHE A 170 6.06 0.89 -14.50
CA PHE A 170 4.63 0.90 -14.79
C PHE A 170 4.05 2.31 -14.81
N SER A 171 4.44 3.19 -13.87
CA SER A 171 4.05 4.60 -13.89
C SER A 171 4.50 5.28 -15.19
N TYR A 172 5.76 5.09 -15.56
CA TYR A 172 6.30 5.61 -16.83
C TYR A 172 5.52 5.09 -18.05
N TYR A 173 5.17 3.80 -18.04
CA TYR A 173 4.35 3.21 -19.11
C TYR A 173 2.97 3.88 -19.19
N VAL A 174 2.27 4.01 -18.06
CA VAL A 174 0.94 4.63 -18.01
C VAL A 174 0.99 6.09 -18.44
N GLU A 175 1.98 6.86 -18.04
CA GLU A 175 2.13 8.28 -18.39
C GLU A 175 2.38 8.49 -19.90
N ASN A 176 3.16 7.62 -20.53
CA ASN A 176 3.55 7.79 -21.93
C ASN A 176 2.61 7.11 -22.93
N PHE A 177 1.86 6.08 -22.50
CA PHE A 177 0.98 5.29 -23.37
C PHE A 177 -0.50 5.46 -23.06
N SER A 178 -0.90 6.52 -22.33
CA SER A 178 -2.27 6.75 -21.84
C SER A 178 -3.30 7.14 -22.91
N ASN A 179 -2.94 7.23 -24.19
CA ASN A 179 -3.90 7.57 -25.27
C ASN A 179 -5.13 6.63 -25.33
N TYR A 180 -5.01 5.41 -24.81
CA TYR A 180 -6.10 4.44 -24.71
C TYR A 180 -7.16 4.81 -23.67
N SER A 181 -6.83 5.67 -22.70
CA SER A 181 -7.79 6.11 -21.67
C SER A 181 -8.96 6.92 -22.28
N ASN A 182 -8.71 7.65 -23.37
CA ASN A 182 -9.73 8.42 -24.06
C ASN A 182 -10.74 7.55 -24.81
N ILE A 183 -10.35 6.31 -25.18
CA ILE A 183 -11.20 5.39 -25.96
C ILE A 183 -11.97 4.45 -25.02
N TYR A 184 -11.32 3.92 -23.98
CA TYR A 184 -11.86 2.87 -23.11
C TYR A 184 -12.24 3.37 -21.71
N GLY A 185 -11.97 4.62 -21.35
CA GLY A 185 -12.39 5.25 -20.10
C GLY A 185 -12.02 4.44 -18.84
N SER A 186 -13.01 4.20 -17.99
CA SER A 186 -12.83 3.51 -16.69
C SER A 186 -12.42 2.04 -16.82
N VAL A 187 -12.78 1.36 -17.91
CA VAL A 187 -12.40 -0.06 -18.14
C VAL A 187 -10.88 -0.19 -18.27
N TYR A 188 -10.24 0.76 -18.96
CA TYR A 188 -8.77 0.80 -19.09
C TYR A 188 -8.10 0.93 -17.72
N ALA A 189 -8.60 1.83 -16.85
CA ALA A 189 -8.05 2.02 -15.52
C ALA A 189 -8.16 0.75 -14.65
N VAL A 190 -9.30 0.05 -14.71
CA VAL A 190 -9.51 -1.21 -14.00
C VAL A 190 -8.55 -2.30 -14.51
N ALA A 191 -8.43 -2.44 -15.84
CA ALA A 191 -7.53 -3.43 -16.44
C ALA A 191 -6.06 -3.19 -16.07
N LEU A 192 -5.61 -1.93 -16.10
CA LEU A 192 -4.26 -1.57 -15.69
C LEU A 192 -4.02 -1.82 -14.19
N SER A 193 -5.00 -1.50 -13.35
CA SER A 193 -4.89 -1.75 -11.91
C SER A 193 -4.78 -3.25 -11.61
N MET A 194 -5.55 -4.09 -12.31
CA MET A 194 -5.46 -5.55 -12.18
C MET A 194 -4.11 -6.08 -12.66
N LEU A 195 -3.60 -5.58 -13.78
CA LEU A 195 -2.28 -5.95 -14.30
C LEU A 195 -1.17 -5.55 -13.32
N TRP A 196 -1.23 -4.34 -12.76
CA TRP A 196 -0.27 -3.88 -11.76
C TRP A 196 -0.29 -4.76 -10.51
N LEU A 197 -1.48 -5.04 -9.97
CA LEU A 197 -1.63 -5.94 -8.80
C LEU A 197 -1.11 -7.34 -9.10
N TYR A 198 -1.43 -7.90 -10.26
CA TYR A 198 -0.94 -9.22 -10.68
C TYR A 198 0.59 -9.29 -10.68
N CYS A 199 1.24 -8.32 -11.30
CA CYS A 199 2.71 -8.27 -11.35
C CYS A 199 3.31 -8.07 -9.95
N CYS A 200 2.74 -7.20 -9.13
CA CYS A 200 3.20 -6.96 -7.77
C CYS A 200 3.10 -8.22 -6.88
N VAL A 201 1.97 -8.94 -6.96
CA VAL A 201 1.79 -10.21 -6.24
C VAL A 201 2.74 -11.28 -6.76
N SER A 202 2.96 -11.34 -8.07
CA SER A 202 3.92 -12.27 -8.68
C SER A 202 5.35 -12.01 -8.18
N ILE A 203 5.78 -10.74 -8.14
CA ILE A 203 7.10 -10.35 -7.59
C ILE A 203 7.23 -10.79 -6.13
N LEU A 204 6.19 -10.58 -5.33
CA LEU A 204 6.16 -11.03 -3.93
C LEU A 204 6.32 -12.55 -3.82
N PHE A 205 5.60 -13.32 -4.63
CA PHE A 205 5.70 -14.78 -4.64
C PHE A 205 7.07 -15.27 -5.11
N TYR A 206 7.68 -14.63 -6.12
CA TYR A 206 9.06 -14.93 -6.52
C TYR A 206 10.06 -14.64 -5.39
N GLY A 207 9.87 -13.53 -4.64
CA GLY A 207 10.67 -13.27 -3.45
C GLY A 207 10.49 -14.35 -2.38
N GLY A 208 9.26 -14.81 -2.15
CA GLY A 208 8.99 -15.94 -1.25
C GLY A 208 9.62 -17.26 -1.71
N ALA A 209 9.63 -17.52 -3.02
CA ALA A 209 10.22 -18.75 -3.58
C ALA A 209 11.76 -18.79 -3.49
N LEU A 210 12.41 -17.64 -3.29
CA LEU A 210 13.86 -17.54 -3.11
C LEU A 210 14.31 -17.81 -1.66
N ASN A 211 13.40 -17.79 -0.71
CA ASN A 211 13.64 -18.07 0.70
C ASN A 211 13.50 -19.56 1.00
#